data_a47fb9b4d4ac0aaa799a6da7b2eb4d7d
#
_entry.id   a47fb9b4d4ac0aaa799a6da7b2eb4d7d
#
_cell.length_a   1.000
_cell.length_b   1.000
_cell.length_c   1.000
_cell.angle_alpha   90.00
_cell.angle_beta   90.00
_cell.angle_gamma   90.00
#
_symmetry.space_group_name_H-M   'P 1'
#
loop_
_entity.id
_entity.type
_entity.pdbx_description
1 polymer ?
#
loop_
_entity_poly.entity_id
_entity_poly.type
_entity_poly.pdbx_seq_one_letter_code
_entity_poly.pdbx_strand_id
1 'polypeptide(L)'
;MGWSPIALALVRGPEGCVWIERGRPPSVGRWALPGGRIEAGERPVDAARRELAEETGLIVEGGLHLAVLEESFEDAAGAWLYDVTVHVALFADPGGEPIAGDGVTASRRSPTPPAPALEPDTLLARLEPADAPHALRARIRVEGDDLRVLAWDGPPGAVG
;
A
#
# COMPACT_ATOMS: atom_id res chain seq x y z
N MET A 1 1.74 2.72 22.88
CA MET A 1 2.60 3.11 21.77
C MET A 1 1.98 2.71 20.45
N GLY A 2 1.89 3.64 19.53
CA GLY A 2 1.43 3.37 18.18
C GLY A 2 2.54 2.77 17.33
N TRP A 3 2.14 2.11 16.26
CA TRP A 3 3.06 1.69 15.22
C TRP A 3 3.51 2.90 14.40
N SER A 4 4.71 2.84 13.86
CA SER A 4 5.18 3.88 12.93
C SER A 4 4.23 3.96 11.74
N PRO A 5 3.87 5.16 11.27
CA PRO A 5 3.04 5.29 10.07
C PRO A 5 3.77 4.73 8.85
N ILE A 6 2.97 4.26 7.91
CA ILE A 6 3.45 3.64 6.66
C ILE A 6 3.09 4.55 5.48
N ALA A 7 3.96 4.60 4.49
CA ALA A 7 3.69 5.24 3.22
C ALA A 7 3.73 4.21 2.10
N LEU A 8 2.70 4.19 1.27
CA LEU A 8 2.61 3.35 0.09
C LEU A 8 2.68 4.22 -1.16
N ALA A 9 3.34 3.70 -2.20
CA ALA A 9 3.44 4.35 -3.50
C ALA A 9 2.46 3.70 -4.49
N LEU A 10 1.49 4.46 -4.96
CA LEU A 10 0.60 4.06 -6.05
C LEU A 10 1.14 4.68 -7.33
N VAL A 11 1.87 3.90 -8.10
CA VAL A 11 2.44 4.32 -9.39
C VAL A 11 1.52 3.84 -10.49
N ARG A 12 0.90 4.77 -11.19
CA ARG A 12 -0.15 4.47 -12.17
C ARG A 12 0.22 4.98 -13.55
N GLY A 13 0.04 4.12 -14.55
CA GLY A 13 0.29 4.45 -15.94
C GLY A 13 -0.52 3.57 -16.89
N PRO A 14 -0.19 3.59 -18.21
CA PRO A 14 -0.95 2.86 -19.23
C PRO A 14 -0.99 1.34 -19.02
N GLU A 15 0.01 0.79 -18.36
CA GLU A 15 0.11 -0.66 -18.10
C GLU A 15 -0.41 -1.05 -16.71
N GLY A 16 -1.15 -0.15 -16.05
CA GLY A 16 -1.68 -0.37 -14.71
C GLY A 16 -0.79 0.18 -13.62
N CYS A 17 -0.80 -0.46 -12.48
CA CYS A 17 -0.02 -0.05 -11.31
C CYS A 17 1.21 -0.94 -11.12
N VAL A 18 2.20 -0.41 -10.40
CA VAL A 18 3.39 -1.17 -10.00
C VAL A 18 3.07 -1.94 -8.72
N TRP A 19 3.35 -3.24 -8.72
CA TRP A 19 3.15 -4.14 -7.59
C TRP A 19 4.46 -4.83 -7.22
N ILE A 20 4.61 -5.14 -5.93
CA ILE A 20 5.75 -5.93 -5.43
C ILE A 20 5.23 -7.22 -4.78
N GLU A 21 6.01 -8.30 -4.90
CA GLU A 21 5.77 -9.52 -4.15
C GLU A 21 6.63 -9.47 -2.89
N ARG A 22 5.99 -9.59 -1.73
CA ARG A 22 6.67 -9.48 -0.45
C ARG A 22 7.60 -10.67 -0.22
N GLY A 23 8.85 -10.38 0.12
CA GLY A 23 9.86 -11.39 0.47
C GLY A 23 10.14 -11.51 1.96
N ARG A 24 9.49 -10.67 2.80
CA ARG A 24 9.66 -10.64 4.25
C ARG A 24 8.34 -10.74 4.99
N PRO A 25 8.33 -11.33 6.20
CA PRO A 25 7.13 -11.29 7.05
C PRO A 25 6.74 -9.84 7.41
N PRO A 26 5.46 -9.58 7.67
CA PRO A 26 4.33 -10.49 7.47
C PRO A 26 3.94 -10.62 5.99
N SER A 27 3.11 -11.60 5.68
CA SER A 27 2.50 -11.76 4.35
C SER A 27 3.50 -12.06 3.22
N VAL A 28 4.46 -12.93 3.48
CA VAL A 28 5.42 -13.39 2.45
C VAL A 28 4.67 -14.01 1.27
N GLY A 29 5.08 -13.63 0.05
CA GLY A 29 4.49 -14.15 -1.18
C GLY A 29 3.21 -13.45 -1.61
N ARG A 30 2.70 -12.50 -0.83
CA ARG A 30 1.55 -11.68 -1.21
C ARG A 30 2.01 -10.47 -2.02
N TRP A 31 1.21 -10.09 -3.00
CA TRP A 31 1.45 -8.88 -3.78
C TRP A 31 0.85 -7.67 -3.08
N ALA A 32 1.60 -6.59 -3.09
CA ALA A 32 1.26 -5.35 -2.39
C ALA A 32 1.73 -4.14 -3.18
N LEU A 33 1.24 -2.97 -2.80
CA LEU A 33 1.82 -1.70 -3.27
C LEU A 33 3.20 -1.53 -2.62
N PRO A 34 4.18 -0.97 -3.36
CA PRO A 34 5.47 -0.63 -2.77
C PRO A 34 5.31 0.33 -1.60
N GLY A 35 6.10 0.17 -0.55
CA GLY A 35 6.06 1.09 0.57
C GLY A 35 6.74 0.56 1.82
N GLY A 36 6.69 1.34 2.88
CA GLY A 36 7.30 1.01 4.16
C GLY A 36 7.12 2.13 5.18
N ARG A 37 7.89 2.05 6.25
CA ARG A 37 7.79 2.98 7.37
C ARG A 37 8.23 4.39 6.97
N ILE A 38 7.49 5.38 7.47
CA ILE A 38 7.89 6.78 7.40
C ILE A 38 8.94 7.02 8.47
N GLU A 39 10.08 7.56 8.09
CA GLU A 39 11.16 7.89 9.02
C GLU A 39 10.92 9.25 9.69
N ALA A 40 11.57 9.48 10.83
CA ALA A 40 11.42 10.72 11.58
C ALA A 40 11.77 11.94 10.71
N GLY A 41 10.87 12.93 10.66
CA GLY A 41 11.05 14.15 9.88
C GLY A 41 10.75 14.01 8.39
N GLU A 42 10.42 12.81 7.93
CA GLU A 42 10.11 12.53 6.53
C GLU A 42 8.63 12.79 6.25
N ARG A 43 8.33 13.44 5.12
CA ARG A 43 6.94 13.58 4.68
C ARG A 43 6.45 12.28 4.06
N PRO A 44 5.13 11.97 4.13
CA PRO A 44 4.59 10.73 3.57
C PRO A 44 4.93 10.51 2.09
N VAL A 45 4.81 11.55 1.26
CA VAL A 45 5.12 11.45 -0.18
C VAL A 45 6.61 11.16 -0.41
N ASP A 46 7.49 11.74 0.39
CA ASP A 46 8.93 11.50 0.29
C ASP A 46 9.30 10.09 0.73
N ALA A 47 8.65 9.59 1.79
CA ALA A 47 8.81 8.20 2.26
C ALA A 47 8.38 7.21 1.17
N ALA A 48 7.22 7.44 0.55
CA ALA A 48 6.72 6.60 -0.53
C ALA A 48 7.70 6.57 -1.71
N ARG A 49 8.26 7.72 -2.08
CA ARG A 49 9.24 7.83 -3.15
C ARG A 49 10.51 7.05 -2.82
N ARG A 50 11.02 7.18 -1.61
CA ARG A 50 12.23 6.49 -1.15
C ARG A 50 12.02 4.98 -1.15
N GLU A 51 10.92 4.50 -0.56
CA GLU A 51 10.59 3.07 -0.50
C GLU A 51 10.42 2.47 -1.90
N LEU A 52 9.76 3.20 -2.80
CA LEU A 52 9.61 2.77 -4.19
C LEU A 52 10.98 2.56 -4.86
N ALA A 53 11.91 3.47 -4.67
CA ALA A 53 13.25 3.35 -5.23
C ALA A 53 14.00 2.16 -4.64
N GLU A 54 13.91 1.95 -3.32
CA GLU A 54 14.56 0.83 -2.64
C GLU A 54 14.01 -0.52 -3.09
N GLU A 55 12.71 -0.61 -3.32
CA GLU A 55 12.03 -1.88 -3.62
C GLU A 55 11.94 -2.20 -5.11
N THR A 56 11.92 -1.21 -5.98
CA THR A 56 11.70 -1.41 -7.43
C THR A 56 12.74 -0.77 -8.33
N GLY A 57 13.59 0.10 -7.80
CA GLY A 57 14.53 0.88 -8.59
C GLY A 57 13.91 2.04 -9.37
N LEU A 58 12.60 2.21 -9.32
CA LEU A 58 11.93 3.29 -10.05
C LEU A 58 12.12 4.62 -9.33
N ILE A 59 12.48 5.64 -10.10
CA ILE A 59 12.65 7.01 -9.62
C ILE A 59 11.50 7.85 -10.15
N VAL A 60 10.69 8.38 -9.24
CA VAL A 60 9.53 9.22 -9.54
C VAL A 60 9.75 10.63 -9.02
N GLU A 61 9.03 11.58 -9.61
CA GLU A 61 9.02 12.97 -9.20
C GLU A 61 7.60 13.41 -8.82
N GLY A 62 7.51 14.51 -8.10
CA GLY A 62 6.23 15.05 -7.65
C GLY A 62 5.55 14.13 -6.67
N GLY A 63 4.29 13.86 -6.94
CA GLY A 63 3.46 13.00 -6.13
C GLY A 63 2.31 13.75 -5.46
N LEU A 64 1.17 13.09 -5.40
CA LEU A 64 -0.03 13.59 -4.74
C LEU A 64 -0.29 12.75 -3.48
N HIS A 65 -0.50 13.40 -2.35
CA HIS A 65 -0.97 12.72 -1.15
C HIS A 65 -2.42 12.30 -1.39
N LEU A 66 -2.63 11.04 -1.80
CA LEU A 66 -3.89 10.53 -2.29
C LEU A 66 -4.87 10.17 -1.16
N ALA A 67 -4.36 9.57 -0.09
CA ALA A 67 -5.20 9.07 0.99
C ALA A 67 -4.45 8.90 2.31
N VAL A 68 -5.24 8.95 3.39
CA VAL A 68 -4.81 8.51 4.73
C VAL A 68 -5.80 7.43 5.15
N LEU A 69 -5.31 6.23 5.39
CA LEU A 69 -6.10 5.08 5.84
C LEU A 69 -5.74 4.75 7.28
N GLU A 70 -6.73 4.80 8.17
CA GLU A 70 -6.60 4.30 9.53
C GLU A 70 -7.04 2.83 9.56
N GLU A 71 -6.07 1.93 9.76
CA GLU A 71 -6.32 0.49 9.82
C GLU A 71 -6.37 0.02 11.26
N SER A 72 -7.41 -0.75 11.60
CA SER A 72 -7.53 -1.44 12.88
C SER A 72 -7.49 -2.94 12.62
N PHE A 73 -6.52 -3.61 13.22
CA PHE A 73 -6.28 -5.04 13.01
C PHE A 73 -6.83 -5.86 14.18
N GLU A 74 -7.47 -6.98 13.85
CA GLU A 74 -7.94 -7.96 14.83
C GLU A 74 -7.45 -9.36 14.49
N ASP A 75 -7.42 -10.24 15.49
CA ASP A 75 -7.10 -11.66 15.28
C ASP A 75 -8.33 -12.45 14.80
N ALA A 76 -8.16 -13.76 14.61
CA ALA A 76 -9.22 -14.64 14.15
C ALA A 76 -10.42 -14.72 15.10
N ALA A 77 -10.21 -14.43 16.39
CA ALA A 77 -11.27 -14.40 17.40
C ALA A 77 -11.96 -13.04 17.50
N GLY A 78 -11.49 -12.03 16.75
CA GLY A 78 -12.03 -10.68 16.78
C GLY A 78 -11.40 -9.78 17.85
N ALA A 79 -10.34 -10.22 18.51
CA ALA A 79 -9.63 -9.40 19.48
C ALA A 79 -8.74 -8.39 18.78
N TRP A 80 -8.81 -7.14 19.22
CA TRP A 80 -7.95 -6.07 18.67
C TRP A 80 -6.47 -6.36 18.91
N LEU A 81 -5.66 -6.13 17.88
CA LEU A 81 -4.21 -6.31 17.93
C LEU A 81 -3.47 -4.97 17.98
N TYR A 82 -3.69 -4.12 16.98
CA TYR A 82 -3.04 -2.81 16.84
C TYR A 82 -3.71 -1.98 15.76
N ASP A 83 -3.40 -0.68 15.74
CA ASP A 83 -3.80 0.25 14.69
C ASP A 83 -2.57 0.72 13.92
N VAL A 84 -2.75 0.97 12.63
CA VAL A 84 -1.71 1.51 11.74
C VAL A 84 -2.29 2.63 10.89
N THR A 85 -1.56 3.74 10.79
CA THR A 85 -1.88 4.81 9.84
C THR A 85 -1.09 4.57 8.56
N VAL A 86 -1.80 4.51 7.43
CA VAL A 86 -1.21 4.31 6.10
C VAL A 86 -1.47 5.55 5.26
N HIS A 87 -0.40 6.15 4.73
CA HIS A 87 -0.48 7.23 3.76
C HIS A 87 -0.23 6.67 2.37
N VAL A 88 -1.01 7.08 1.39
CA VAL A 88 -0.84 6.67 -0.01
C VAL A 88 -0.46 7.88 -0.85
N ALA A 89 0.63 7.77 -1.59
CA ALA A 89 1.07 8.79 -2.54
C ALA A 89 0.89 8.27 -3.96
N LEU A 90 0.26 9.07 -4.81
CA LEU A 90 0.05 8.76 -6.23
C LEU A 90 1.14 9.42 -7.07
N PHE A 91 1.78 8.61 -7.90
CA PHE A 91 2.80 9.05 -8.85
C PHE A 91 2.44 8.64 -10.26
N ALA A 92 2.82 9.48 -11.23
CA ALA A 92 2.81 9.08 -12.63
C ALA A 92 3.92 8.06 -12.87
N ASP A 93 3.64 7.05 -13.68
CA ASP A 93 4.62 6.01 -14.04
C ASP A 93 5.79 6.64 -14.81
N PRO A 94 7.03 6.51 -14.32
CA PRO A 94 8.20 7.11 -14.98
C PRO A 94 8.69 6.32 -16.19
N GLY A 95 8.12 5.14 -16.47
CA GLY A 95 8.68 4.19 -17.41
C GLY A 95 9.83 3.40 -16.81
N GLY A 96 10.52 2.64 -17.65
CA GLY A 96 11.60 1.76 -17.20
C GLY A 96 11.11 0.46 -16.60
N GLU A 97 11.99 -0.52 -16.49
CA GLU A 97 11.67 -1.84 -15.98
C GLU A 97 11.82 -1.88 -14.47
N PRO A 98 10.77 -2.20 -13.70
CA PRO A 98 10.95 -2.40 -12.27
C PRO A 98 11.77 -3.66 -11.98
N ILE A 99 12.60 -3.58 -10.96
CA ILE A 99 13.41 -4.71 -10.49
C ILE A 99 12.97 -5.10 -9.08
N ALA A 100 13.30 -6.30 -8.65
CA ALA A 100 13.09 -6.73 -7.27
C ALA A 100 14.25 -6.21 -6.41
N GLY A 101 13.96 -5.23 -5.57
CA GLY A 101 14.94 -4.63 -4.67
C GLY A 101 14.83 -5.17 -3.24
N ASP A 102 15.07 -4.31 -2.27
CA ASP A 102 15.13 -4.66 -0.86
C ASP A 102 13.82 -5.26 -0.33
N GLY A 103 13.89 -6.50 0.18
CA GLY A 103 12.74 -7.19 0.78
C GLY A 103 11.66 -7.66 -0.19
N VAL A 104 11.95 -7.67 -1.50
CA VAL A 104 11.01 -7.96 -2.57
C VAL A 104 11.53 -9.12 -3.41
N THR A 105 10.66 -10.08 -3.75
CA THR A 105 11.03 -11.23 -4.59
C THR A 105 10.69 -11.03 -6.06
N ALA A 106 9.74 -10.16 -6.36
CA ALA A 106 9.36 -9.80 -7.73
C ALA A 106 8.70 -8.43 -7.75
N SER A 107 8.80 -7.75 -8.89
CA SER A 107 8.13 -6.48 -9.12
C SER A 107 7.65 -6.42 -10.57
N ARG A 108 6.42 -5.92 -10.77
CA ARG A 108 5.87 -5.76 -12.12
C ARG A 108 4.73 -4.76 -12.17
N ARG A 109 4.46 -4.27 -13.38
CA ARG A 109 3.23 -3.54 -13.67
C ARG A 109 2.11 -4.53 -13.96
N SER A 110 0.90 -4.20 -13.51
CA SER A 110 -0.27 -4.99 -13.83
C SER A 110 -1.53 -4.13 -13.80
N PRO A 111 -2.45 -4.27 -14.78
CA PRO A 111 -3.73 -3.55 -14.78
C PRO A 111 -4.68 -4.05 -13.69
N THR A 112 -4.46 -5.26 -13.19
CA THR A 112 -5.20 -5.86 -12.08
C THR A 112 -4.21 -6.32 -11.03
N PRO A 113 -4.60 -6.34 -9.73
CA PRO A 113 -3.71 -6.85 -8.69
C PRO A 113 -3.27 -8.28 -8.98
N PRO A 114 -1.96 -8.57 -8.97
CA PRO A 114 -1.48 -9.94 -9.10
C PRO A 114 -1.96 -10.79 -7.91
N ALA A 115 -2.30 -12.04 -8.14
CA ALA A 115 -2.76 -12.92 -7.09
C ALA A 115 -1.61 -13.79 -6.52
N PRO A 116 -1.59 -14.06 -5.21
CA PRO A 116 -2.46 -13.50 -4.18
C PRO A 116 -2.01 -12.09 -3.77
N ALA A 117 -2.96 -11.18 -3.66
CA ALA A 117 -2.69 -9.80 -3.27
C ALA A 117 -3.26 -9.50 -1.90
N LEU A 118 -2.65 -8.55 -1.19
CA LEU A 118 -3.22 -8.03 0.05
C LEU A 118 -4.50 -7.25 -0.26
N GLU A 119 -5.60 -7.62 0.36
CA GLU A 119 -6.91 -7.04 0.07
C GLU A 119 -6.96 -5.53 0.30
N PRO A 120 -6.39 -4.96 1.38
CA PRO A 120 -6.38 -3.51 1.55
C PRO A 120 -5.72 -2.78 0.39
N ASP A 121 -4.61 -3.31 -0.11
CA ASP A 121 -3.86 -2.71 -1.22
C ASP A 121 -4.65 -2.74 -2.52
N THR A 122 -5.46 -3.78 -2.73
CA THR A 122 -6.34 -3.86 -3.91
C THR A 122 -7.41 -2.77 -3.90
N LEU A 123 -7.92 -2.42 -2.72
CA LEU A 123 -8.87 -1.33 -2.57
C LEU A 123 -8.20 0.03 -2.77
N LEU A 124 -7.03 0.23 -2.18
CA LEU A 124 -6.26 1.46 -2.33
C LEU A 124 -5.88 1.74 -3.79
N ALA A 125 -5.54 0.70 -4.55
CA ALA A 125 -5.16 0.84 -5.96
C ALA A 125 -6.30 1.34 -6.85
N ARG A 126 -7.54 1.37 -6.36
CA ARG A 126 -8.71 1.85 -7.09
C ARG A 126 -9.07 3.30 -6.79
N LEU A 127 -8.34 3.94 -5.88
CA LEU A 127 -8.61 5.34 -5.52
C LEU A 127 -8.30 6.29 -6.67
N GLU A 128 -9.12 7.33 -6.81
CA GLU A 128 -8.96 8.37 -7.81
C GLU A 128 -8.47 9.67 -7.18
N PRO A 129 -7.77 10.53 -7.93
CA PRO A 129 -7.21 11.76 -7.36
C PRO A 129 -8.23 12.83 -7.01
N ALA A 130 -9.45 12.74 -7.54
CA ALA A 130 -10.51 13.70 -7.21
C ALA A 130 -10.78 13.69 -5.70
N ASP A 131 -10.89 14.89 -5.12
CA ASP A 131 -11.13 15.10 -3.68
C ASP A 131 -10.03 14.57 -2.74
N ALA A 132 -8.82 14.35 -3.27
CA ALA A 132 -7.68 13.93 -2.45
C ALA A 132 -7.25 15.04 -1.47
N PRO A 133 -6.72 14.69 -0.26
CA PRO A 133 -6.54 13.31 0.21
C PRO A 133 -7.84 12.71 0.76
N HIS A 134 -8.10 11.47 0.41
CA HIS A 134 -9.23 10.72 0.95
C HIS A 134 -8.94 10.29 2.39
N ALA A 135 -9.92 10.47 3.28
CA ALA A 135 -9.85 9.94 4.64
C ALA A 135 -10.59 8.60 4.68
N LEU A 136 -9.87 7.54 5.01
CA LEU A 136 -10.37 6.18 4.94
C LEU A 136 -10.21 5.49 6.30
N ARG A 137 -11.09 4.53 6.58
CA ARG A 137 -10.98 3.64 7.74
C ARG A 137 -11.23 2.21 7.32
N ALA A 138 -10.48 1.29 7.89
CA ALA A 138 -10.67 -0.13 7.64
C ALA A 138 -10.54 -0.93 8.93
N ARG A 139 -11.34 -1.98 9.03
CA ARG A 139 -11.17 -3.03 10.03
C ARG A 139 -10.71 -4.28 9.29
N ILE A 140 -9.59 -4.83 9.73
CA ILE A 140 -8.88 -5.88 9.02
C ILE A 140 -8.63 -7.05 9.96
N ARG A 141 -8.91 -8.26 9.51
CA ARG A 141 -8.60 -9.49 10.22
C ARG A 141 -7.32 -10.10 9.67
N VAL A 142 -6.44 -10.49 10.57
CA VAL A 142 -5.23 -11.25 10.21
C VAL A 142 -5.60 -12.72 10.13
N GLU A 143 -5.43 -13.32 8.96
CA GLU A 143 -5.73 -14.73 8.68
C GLU A 143 -4.48 -15.42 8.13
N GLY A 144 -3.57 -15.85 9.03
CA GLY A 144 -2.27 -16.38 8.64
C GLY A 144 -1.41 -15.31 7.97
N ASP A 145 -1.00 -15.57 6.74
CA ASP A 145 -0.24 -14.62 5.92
C ASP A 145 -1.14 -13.67 5.12
N ASP A 146 -2.44 -13.76 5.30
CA ASP A 146 -3.40 -12.96 4.56
C ASP A 146 -4.08 -11.91 5.43
N LEU A 147 -4.60 -10.88 4.78
CA LEU A 147 -5.35 -9.81 5.42
C LEU A 147 -6.74 -9.74 4.80
N ARG A 148 -7.76 -9.87 5.62
CA ARG A 148 -9.15 -9.79 5.17
C ARG A 148 -9.79 -8.48 5.64
N VAL A 149 -10.28 -7.70 4.69
CA VAL A 149 -11.01 -6.46 5.00
C VAL A 149 -12.43 -6.81 5.45
N LEU A 150 -12.73 -6.51 6.71
CA LEU A 150 -14.05 -6.76 7.29
C LEU A 150 -14.97 -5.55 7.11
N ALA A 151 -14.41 -4.36 7.11
CA ALA A 151 -15.13 -3.11 6.90
C ALA A 151 -14.21 -2.09 6.25
N TRP A 152 -14.77 -1.31 5.34
CA TRP A 152 -14.06 -0.26 4.62
C TRP A 152 -14.98 0.96 4.55
N ASP A 153 -14.53 2.09 5.08
CA ASP A 153 -15.27 3.34 5.08
C ASP A 153 -14.53 4.37 4.24
N GLY A 154 -15.14 4.73 3.12
CA GLY A 154 -14.59 5.66 2.13
C GLY A 154 -14.65 5.11 0.71
N PRO A 155 -14.16 5.87 -0.30
CA PRO A 155 -14.07 5.35 -1.66
C PRO A 155 -13.11 4.13 -1.72
N PRO A 156 -13.30 3.22 -2.68
CA PRO A 156 -14.26 3.27 -3.79
C PRO A 156 -15.68 2.83 -3.44
N GLY A 157 -15.99 2.65 -2.17
CA GLY A 157 -17.29 2.28 -1.68
C GLY A 157 -17.18 1.46 -0.39
N ALA A 158 -18.22 1.46 0.43
CA ALA A 158 -18.22 0.74 1.69
C ALA A 158 -18.18 -0.78 1.45
N VAL A 159 -17.41 -1.47 2.31
CA VAL A 159 -17.32 -2.93 2.37
C VAL A 159 -17.59 -3.35 3.81
N GLY A 160 -18.37 -4.39 3.97
CA GLY A 160 -18.59 -4.87 5.33
C GLY A 160 -19.85 -5.62 5.59
#